data_6d2f361465f36c3113e0fba9744681f5
#
_entry.id   6d2f361465f36c3113e0fba9744681f5
#
_cell.length_a   1.000
_cell.length_b   1.000
_cell.length_c   1.000
_cell.angle_alpha   90.00
_cell.angle_beta   90.00
_cell.angle_gamma   90.00
#
_symmetry.space_group_name_H-M   'P 1'
#
loop_
_entity.id
_entity.type
_entity.pdbx_description
1 polymer ?
#
loop_
_entity_poly.entity_id
_entity_poly.type
_entity_poly.pdbx_seq_one_letter_code
_entity_poly.pdbx_strand_id
1 'polypeptide(L)'
;MSLCLFNLYAEYIMKNSGLEEPQAGIKIAVRNINNLRYANNTTLMAESEEELKSLLMKVKEESKKVGLKLNIQKTKIMASGPITSWQIDGETVEKVLDFILGGSKITADGDCSHEIKRCLLLGRKVMTNLDSILKSRHYFVNKGPSSQDYGFSSDHVWM
;
A
#
# COMPACT_ATOMS: atom_id res chain seq x y z
N MET A 1 3.82 0.11 -21.93
CA MET A 1 4.61 1.18 -21.26
C MET A 1 5.59 0.51 -20.30
N SER A 2 6.86 0.93 -20.27
CA SER A 2 7.84 0.43 -19.29
C SER A 2 7.42 0.84 -17.87
N LEU A 3 7.67 -0.02 -16.87
CA LEU A 3 7.39 0.27 -15.46
C LEU A 3 8.08 1.56 -14.98
N CYS A 4 9.33 1.77 -15.41
CA CYS A 4 10.08 2.97 -15.07
C CYS A 4 9.45 4.25 -15.65
N LEU A 5 8.96 4.18 -16.88
CA LEU A 5 8.30 5.31 -17.54
C LEU A 5 6.96 5.62 -16.86
N PHE A 6 6.20 4.59 -16.48
CA PHE A 6 4.97 4.78 -15.72
C PHE A 6 5.23 5.49 -14.38
N ASN A 7 6.26 5.08 -13.65
CA ASN A 7 6.62 5.70 -12.37
C ASN A 7 6.99 7.18 -12.53
N LEU A 8 7.69 7.55 -13.61
CA LEU A 8 7.99 8.96 -13.91
C LEU A 8 6.72 9.78 -14.20
N TYR A 9 5.79 9.23 -14.97
CA TYR A 9 4.50 9.89 -15.19
C TYR A 9 3.68 10.02 -13.92
N ALA A 10 3.62 8.98 -13.10
CA ALA A 10 2.93 9.01 -11.82
C ALA A 10 3.51 10.08 -10.88
N GLU A 11 4.84 10.19 -10.81
CA GLU A 11 5.52 11.22 -10.02
C GLU A 11 5.21 12.63 -10.54
N TYR A 12 5.27 12.83 -11.84
CA TYR A 12 4.91 14.10 -12.48
C TYR A 12 3.48 14.51 -12.16
N ILE A 13 2.51 13.60 -12.31
CA ILE A 13 1.10 13.85 -12.03
C ILE A 13 0.91 14.24 -10.56
N MET A 14 1.48 13.49 -9.64
CA MET A 14 1.31 13.73 -8.21
C MET A 14 1.91 15.08 -7.78
N LYS A 15 3.09 15.42 -8.29
CA LYS A 15 3.73 16.70 -8.03
C LYS A 15 2.89 17.88 -8.53
N ASN A 16 2.36 17.79 -9.75
CA ASN A 16 1.58 18.87 -10.35
C ASN A 16 0.13 18.93 -9.84
N SER A 17 -0.38 17.84 -9.23
CA SER A 17 -1.71 17.85 -8.60
C SER A 17 -1.76 18.64 -7.28
N GLY A 18 -0.64 19.18 -6.80
CA GLY A 18 -0.58 19.92 -5.53
C GLY A 18 -0.84 19.04 -4.31
N LEU A 19 -0.59 17.71 -4.43
CA LEU A 19 -0.75 16.77 -3.32
C LEU A 19 0.38 16.90 -2.27
N GLU A 20 1.38 17.73 -2.53
CA GLU A 20 2.45 18.03 -1.57
C GLU A 20 2.04 19.10 -0.54
N GLU A 21 0.81 19.66 -0.66
CA GLU A 21 0.31 20.64 0.30
C GLU A 21 0.12 19.99 1.68
N PRO A 22 0.72 20.57 2.74
CA PRO A 22 0.74 19.94 4.07
C PRO A 22 -0.62 19.96 4.79
N GLN A 23 -1.66 20.52 4.19
CA GLN A 23 -2.98 20.69 4.82
C GLN A 23 -4.02 19.66 4.41
N ALA A 24 -3.79 18.94 3.29
CA ALA A 24 -4.74 17.94 2.82
C ALA A 24 -4.33 16.52 3.26
N GLY A 25 -5.32 15.68 3.56
CA GLY A 25 -5.13 14.28 3.88
C GLY A 25 -5.36 13.91 5.34
N ILE A 26 -5.09 12.67 5.68
CA ILE A 26 -5.26 12.12 7.03
C ILE A 26 -4.03 12.41 7.87
N LYS A 27 -4.23 12.92 9.08
CA LYS A 27 -3.15 13.19 10.01
C LYS A 27 -2.71 11.90 10.71
N ILE A 28 -1.50 11.44 10.40
CA ILE A 28 -0.86 10.30 11.06
C ILE A 28 0.34 10.81 11.84
N ALA A 29 0.24 10.77 13.16
CA ALA A 29 1.22 11.37 14.09
C ALA A 29 1.41 12.87 13.79
N VAL A 30 2.58 13.26 13.27
CA VAL A 30 2.93 14.68 13.01
C VAL A 30 2.80 15.05 11.54
N ARG A 31 2.47 14.09 10.65
CA ARG A 31 2.44 14.28 9.20
C ARG A 31 1.05 14.09 8.64
N ASN A 32 0.66 14.94 7.69
CA ASN A 32 -0.51 14.69 6.87
C ASN A 32 -0.11 13.80 5.70
N ILE A 33 -0.89 12.73 5.48
CA ILE A 33 -0.71 11.80 4.39
C ILE A 33 -1.99 11.81 3.56
N ASN A 34 -1.89 12.25 2.33
CA ASN A 34 -3.02 12.34 1.39
C ASN A 34 -2.93 11.32 0.26
N ASN A 35 -1.78 10.66 0.08
CA ASN A 35 -1.63 9.59 -0.89
C ASN A 35 -0.64 8.54 -0.45
N LEU A 36 -0.88 7.28 -0.87
CA LEU A 36 0.06 6.18 -0.79
C LEU A 36 0.19 5.55 -2.18
N ARG A 37 1.40 5.20 -2.58
CA ARG A 37 1.68 4.62 -3.89
C ARG A 37 2.46 3.32 -3.76
N TYR A 38 2.00 2.33 -4.50
CA TYR A 38 2.69 1.05 -4.62
C TYR A 38 2.57 0.53 -6.05
N ALA A 39 3.68 0.47 -6.77
CA ALA A 39 3.73 0.15 -8.20
C ALA A 39 2.77 1.06 -9.00
N ASN A 40 1.77 0.49 -9.66
CA ASN A 40 0.75 1.22 -10.42
C ASN A 40 -0.52 1.55 -9.62
N ASN A 41 -0.55 1.19 -8.34
CA ASN A 41 -1.69 1.49 -7.48
C ASN A 41 -1.44 2.78 -6.70
N THR A 42 -2.43 3.66 -6.71
CA THR A 42 -2.44 4.89 -5.93
C THR A 42 -3.67 4.92 -5.05
N THR A 43 -3.47 5.17 -3.77
CA THR A 43 -4.55 5.39 -2.81
C THR A 43 -4.53 6.86 -2.42
N LEU A 44 -5.65 7.55 -2.59
CA LEU A 44 -5.86 8.91 -2.08
C LEU A 44 -6.56 8.82 -0.73
N MET A 45 -6.21 9.67 0.20
CA MET A 45 -6.74 9.72 1.55
C MET A 45 -7.14 11.14 1.92
N ALA A 46 -8.30 11.28 2.56
CA ALA A 46 -8.82 12.55 3.04
C ALA A 46 -9.70 12.34 4.27
N GLU A 47 -9.90 13.38 5.05
CA GLU A 47 -10.80 13.36 6.22
C GLU A 47 -12.26 13.56 5.84
N SER A 48 -12.54 14.15 4.67
CA SER A 48 -13.91 14.36 4.17
C SER A 48 -14.10 13.87 2.73
N GLU A 49 -15.35 13.64 2.37
CA GLU A 49 -15.74 13.24 1.00
C GLU A 49 -15.42 14.35 -0.02
N GLU A 50 -15.67 15.60 0.35
CA GLU A 50 -15.43 16.76 -0.50
C GLU A 50 -13.94 16.93 -0.79
N GLU A 51 -13.11 16.78 0.23
CA GLU A 51 -11.66 16.84 0.09
C GLU A 51 -11.15 15.71 -0.81
N LEU A 52 -11.60 14.47 -0.58
CA LEU A 52 -11.24 13.32 -1.42
C LEU A 52 -11.62 13.55 -2.89
N LYS A 53 -12.80 14.12 -3.12
CA LYS A 53 -13.30 14.46 -4.45
C LYS A 53 -12.44 15.53 -5.13
N SER A 54 -12.05 16.56 -4.39
CA SER A 54 -11.14 17.60 -4.85
C SER A 54 -9.78 17.04 -5.25
N LEU A 55 -9.18 16.20 -4.39
CA LEU A 55 -7.89 15.53 -4.67
C LEU A 55 -7.98 14.66 -5.92
N LEU A 56 -9.04 13.87 -6.04
CA LEU A 56 -9.25 12.98 -7.19
C LEU A 56 -9.39 13.78 -8.49
N MET A 57 -10.13 14.89 -8.48
CA MET A 57 -10.31 15.73 -9.67
C MET A 57 -8.99 16.35 -10.11
N LYS A 58 -8.16 16.85 -9.19
CA LYS A 58 -6.81 17.35 -9.48
C LYS A 58 -5.95 16.28 -10.16
N VAL A 59 -5.88 15.07 -9.58
CA VAL A 59 -5.12 13.94 -10.15
C VAL A 59 -5.64 13.56 -11.53
N LYS A 60 -6.96 13.55 -11.73
CA LYS A 60 -7.59 13.22 -13.00
C LYS A 60 -7.26 14.25 -14.09
N GLU A 61 -7.27 15.54 -13.76
CA GLU A 61 -6.93 16.62 -14.70
C GLU A 61 -5.46 16.52 -15.13
N GLU A 62 -4.54 16.35 -14.18
CA GLU A 62 -3.12 16.18 -14.48
C GLU A 62 -2.85 14.91 -15.30
N SER A 63 -3.56 13.82 -14.98
CA SER A 63 -3.46 12.57 -15.75
C SER A 63 -3.89 12.76 -17.21
N LYS A 64 -4.96 13.52 -17.45
CA LYS A 64 -5.43 13.84 -18.80
C LYS A 64 -4.39 14.60 -19.62
N LYS A 65 -3.64 15.51 -19.01
CA LYS A 65 -2.60 16.32 -19.70
C LYS A 65 -1.49 15.43 -20.26
N VAL A 66 -1.19 14.32 -19.60
CA VAL A 66 -0.18 13.34 -20.05
C VAL A 66 -0.78 12.16 -20.83
N GLY A 67 -2.06 12.26 -21.21
CA GLY A 67 -2.74 11.22 -22.00
C GLY A 67 -3.13 9.96 -21.21
N LEU A 68 -3.09 9.99 -19.89
CA LEU A 68 -3.53 8.91 -19.03
C LEU A 68 -4.99 9.11 -18.61
N LYS A 69 -5.74 7.99 -18.54
CA LYS A 69 -7.12 7.98 -18.07
C LYS A 69 -7.25 7.18 -16.80
N LEU A 70 -8.02 7.71 -15.86
CA LEU A 70 -8.40 6.99 -14.66
C LEU A 70 -9.27 5.78 -15.04
N ASN A 71 -8.95 4.61 -14.51
CA ASN A 71 -9.76 3.40 -14.70
C ASN A 71 -10.82 3.32 -13.60
N ILE A 72 -12.02 3.83 -13.87
CA ILE A 72 -13.11 3.91 -12.90
C ILE A 72 -13.55 2.52 -12.43
N GLN A 73 -13.58 1.53 -13.32
CA GLN A 73 -13.96 0.15 -12.98
C GLN A 73 -13.01 -0.52 -11.98
N LYS A 74 -11.73 -0.12 -11.97
CA LYS A 74 -10.73 -0.61 -11.01
C LYS A 74 -10.59 0.30 -9.79
N THR A 75 -11.17 1.50 -9.85
CA THR A 75 -11.16 2.44 -8.72
C THR A 75 -12.19 2.00 -7.70
N LYS A 76 -11.81 1.99 -6.44
CA LYS A 76 -12.67 1.61 -5.31
C LYS A 76 -12.61 2.68 -4.26
N ILE A 77 -13.70 2.83 -3.51
CA ILE A 77 -13.77 3.74 -2.39
C ILE A 77 -14.02 2.98 -1.09
N MET A 78 -13.31 3.37 -0.05
CA MET A 78 -13.50 2.87 1.30
C MET A 78 -13.65 4.05 2.26
N ALA A 79 -14.57 3.94 3.20
CA ALA A 79 -14.74 4.92 4.26
C ALA A 79 -15.12 4.25 5.56
N SER A 80 -14.73 4.84 6.68
CA SER A 80 -15.11 4.41 8.02
C SER A 80 -16.55 4.79 8.39
N GLY A 81 -17.19 5.68 7.61
CA GLY A 81 -18.55 6.15 7.79
C GLY A 81 -19.52 5.73 6.68
N PRO A 82 -20.80 6.09 6.81
CA PRO A 82 -21.80 5.85 5.77
C PRO A 82 -21.53 6.76 4.57
N ILE A 83 -21.14 6.16 3.43
CA ILE A 83 -21.17 6.82 2.12
C ILE A 83 -22.36 6.26 1.35
N THR A 84 -23.22 7.13 0.81
CA THR A 84 -24.40 6.72 0.08
C THR A 84 -24.09 6.20 -1.31
N SER A 85 -23.51 7.00 -2.16
CA SER A 85 -23.04 6.60 -3.48
C SER A 85 -21.97 7.57 -3.96
N TRP A 86 -20.96 7.06 -4.61
CA TRP A 86 -19.88 7.87 -5.16
C TRP A 86 -19.80 7.69 -6.66
N GLN A 87 -19.75 8.81 -7.38
CA GLN A 87 -19.73 8.80 -8.85
C GLN A 87 -18.56 9.63 -9.38
N ILE A 88 -17.92 9.11 -10.41
CA ILE A 88 -16.89 9.78 -11.18
C ILE A 88 -17.35 9.78 -12.65
N ASP A 89 -17.52 10.95 -13.25
CA ASP A 89 -18.00 11.10 -14.63
C ASP A 89 -19.35 10.39 -14.91
N GLY A 90 -20.24 10.31 -13.93
CA GLY A 90 -21.52 9.62 -14.05
C GLY A 90 -21.44 8.09 -13.86
N GLU A 91 -20.26 7.51 -13.71
CA GLU A 91 -20.08 6.11 -13.37
C GLU A 91 -19.97 5.92 -11.86
N THR A 92 -20.67 4.92 -11.34
CA THR A 92 -20.64 4.60 -9.90
C THR A 92 -19.37 3.88 -9.53
N VAL A 93 -18.68 4.35 -8.50
CA VAL A 93 -17.49 3.71 -7.94
C VAL A 93 -17.90 2.65 -6.93
N GLU A 94 -17.26 1.48 -7.03
CA GLU A 94 -17.49 0.37 -6.10
C GLU A 94 -17.06 0.74 -4.68
N LYS A 95 -17.97 0.64 -3.72
CA LYS A 95 -17.67 0.75 -2.29
C LYS A 95 -17.19 -0.59 -1.76
N VAL A 96 -16.05 -0.58 -1.07
CA VAL A 96 -15.47 -1.77 -0.45
C VAL A 96 -15.27 -1.57 1.04
N LEU A 97 -15.29 -2.67 1.79
CA LEU A 97 -15.02 -2.67 3.23
C LEU A 97 -13.55 -2.94 3.54
N ASP A 98 -12.83 -3.47 2.57
CA ASP A 98 -11.39 -3.72 2.66
C ASP A 98 -10.72 -3.68 1.29
N PHE A 99 -9.42 -3.45 1.27
CA PHE A 99 -8.58 -3.58 0.07
C PHE A 99 -7.15 -3.97 0.44
N ILE A 100 -6.39 -4.42 -0.55
CA ILE A 100 -4.99 -4.80 -0.37
C ILE A 100 -4.10 -3.74 -1.01
N LEU A 101 -3.23 -3.13 -0.21
CA LEU A 101 -2.20 -2.20 -0.67
C LEU A 101 -0.82 -2.69 -0.22
N GLY A 102 0.11 -2.81 -1.18
CA GLY A 102 1.47 -3.25 -0.87
C GLY A 102 1.57 -4.63 -0.22
N GLY A 103 0.55 -5.48 -0.40
CA GLY A 103 0.46 -6.79 0.23
C GLY A 103 -0.20 -6.80 1.60
N SER A 104 -0.57 -5.65 2.16
CA SER A 104 -1.28 -5.54 3.44
C SER A 104 -2.77 -5.29 3.24
N LYS A 105 -3.60 -5.97 4.01
CA LYS A 105 -5.05 -5.80 4.02
C LYS A 105 -5.43 -4.64 4.94
N ILE A 106 -6.10 -3.64 4.38
CA ILE A 106 -6.61 -2.47 5.08
C ILE A 106 -8.14 -2.58 5.14
N THR A 107 -8.72 -2.38 6.31
CA THR A 107 -10.17 -2.49 6.56
C THR A 107 -10.76 -1.14 6.97
N ALA A 108 -12.02 -0.92 6.62
CA ALA A 108 -12.73 0.34 6.90
C ALA A 108 -12.96 0.60 8.40
N ASP A 109 -13.03 -0.45 9.20
CA ASP A 109 -13.18 -0.40 10.66
C ASP A 109 -11.87 -0.18 11.41
N GLY A 110 -10.71 -0.22 10.69
CA GLY A 110 -9.39 -0.10 11.27
C GLY A 110 -8.93 -1.34 12.07
N ASP A 111 -9.67 -2.44 12.04
CA ASP A 111 -9.27 -3.69 12.72
C ASP A 111 -8.15 -4.41 11.96
N CYS A 112 -6.96 -4.37 12.52
CA CYS A 112 -5.78 -5.05 11.96
C CYS A 112 -5.67 -6.53 12.37
N SER A 113 -6.56 -7.06 13.22
CA SER A 113 -6.48 -8.43 13.76
C SER A 113 -6.45 -9.49 12.66
N HIS A 114 -7.27 -9.30 11.62
CA HIS A 114 -7.30 -10.20 10.47
C HIS A 114 -5.99 -10.17 9.68
N GLU A 115 -5.40 -9.00 9.49
CA GLU A 115 -4.13 -8.85 8.78
C GLU A 115 -2.98 -9.47 9.58
N ILE A 116 -2.92 -9.26 10.88
CA ILE A 116 -1.92 -9.88 11.76
C ILE A 116 -2.00 -11.40 11.66
N LYS A 117 -3.21 -11.99 11.78
CA LYS A 117 -3.42 -13.43 11.64
C LYS A 117 -2.97 -13.93 10.26
N ARG A 118 -3.31 -13.21 9.19
CA ARG A 118 -2.92 -13.55 7.81
C ARG A 118 -1.41 -13.56 7.66
N CYS A 119 -0.72 -12.53 8.14
CA CYS A 119 0.74 -12.42 8.08
C CYS A 119 1.43 -13.54 8.89
N LEU A 120 0.92 -13.86 10.08
CA LEU A 120 1.42 -14.96 10.88
C LEU A 120 1.27 -16.33 10.18
N LEU A 121 0.12 -16.56 9.52
CA LEU A 121 -0.11 -17.80 8.76
C LEU A 121 0.81 -17.89 7.54
N LEU A 122 1.02 -16.79 6.82
CA LEU A 122 1.96 -16.75 5.69
C LEU A 122 3.40 -17.02 6.17
N GLY A 123 3.82 -16.35 7.23
CA GLY A 123 5.14 -16.58 7.83
C GLY A 123 5.33 -18.03 8.26
N ARG A 124 4.36 -18.64 8.94
CA ARG A 124 4.39 -20.06 9.32
C ARG A 124 4.50 -20.96 8.08
N LYS A 125 3.72 -20.70 7.02
CA LYS A 125 3.77 -21.47 5.78
C LYS A 125 5.15 -21.40 5.12
N VAL A 126 5.76 -20.22 5.06
CA VAL A 126 7.11 -20.03 4.53
C VAL A 126 8.11 -20.81 5.36
N MET A 127 8.06 -20.70 6.69
CA MET A 127 8.96 -21.43 7.59
C MET A 127 8.81 -22.95 7.44
N THR A 128 7.57 -23.46 7.33
CA THR A 128 7.33 -24.89 7.10
C THR A 128 7.93 -25.36 5.77
N ASN A 129 7.81 -24.57 4.71
CA ASN A 129 8.39 -24.90 3.40
C ASN A 129 9.94 -24.88 3.44
N LEU A 130 10.53 -23.97 4.23
CA LEU A 130 11.98 -23.89 4.40
C LEU A 130 12.54 -25.00 5.31
N ASP A 131 11.74 -25.56 6.21
CA ASP A 131 12.17 -26.58 7.17
C ASP A 131 12.75 -27.82 6.48
N SER A 132 12.17 -28.24 5.34
CA SER A 132 12.70 -29.32 4.52
C SER A 132 14.08 -29.04 3.94
N ILE A 133 14.34 -27.78 3.58
CA ILE A 133 15.63 -27.32 3.05
C ILE A 133 16.64 -27.19 4.18
N LEU A 134 16.25 -26.60 5.31
CA LEU A 134 17.09 -26.41 6.48
C LEU A 134 17.52 -27.74 7.13
N LYS A 135 16.64 -28.75 7.10
CA LYS A 135 16.91 -30.10 7.59
C LYS A 135 17.62 -30.98 6.58
N SER A 136 17.76 -30.60 5.32
CA SER A 136 18.48 -31.39 4.33
C SER A 136 19.97 -31.40 4.63
N ARG A 137 20.57 -32.63 4.70
CA ARG A 137 22.01 -32.83 4.95
C ARG A 137 22.95 -32.07 3.98
N HIS A 138 22.46 -31.74 2.77
CA HIS A 138 23.25 -31.05 1.77
C HIS A 138 23.54 -29.57 2.09
N TYR A 139 22.78 -28.95 2.98
CA TYR A 139 23.00 -27.52 3.32
C TYR A 139 24.21 -27.34 4.28
N PHE A 140 24.62 -28.40 5.00
CA PHE A 140 25.71 -28.32 5.98
C PHE A 140 27.10 -28.69 5.42
N VAL A 141 27.17 -29.28 4.23
CA VAL A 141 28.46 -29.76 3.65
C VAL A 141 29.31 -28.62 3.07
N ASN A 142 28.74 -27.46 2.80
CA ASN A 142 29.48 -26.34 2.22
C ASN A 142 29.87 -25.23 3.20
N LYS A 143 29.76 -25.47 4.51
CA LYS A 143 30.42 -24.60 5.49
C LYS A 143 31.86 -25.09 5.69
N GLY A 144 32.79 -24.53 4.91
CA GLY A 144 34.22 -24.65 5.21
C GLY A 144 34.51 -24.14 6.63
N PRO A 145 35.62 -24.59 7.25
CA PRO A 145 35.96 -24.23 8.62
C PRO A 145 36.46 -22.80 8.68
N SER A 146 35.57 -21.82 8.75
CA SER A 146 35.88 -20.46 9.17
C SER A 146 34.63 -19.63 9.34
N SER A 147 34.03 -19.72 10.50
CA SER A 147 33.32 -18.56 11.05
C SER A 147 33.38 -18.70 12.56
N GLN A 148 34.26 -17.92 13.15
CA GLN A 148 34.26 -17.58 14.54
C GLN A 148 32.88 -17.14 14.98
N ASP A 149 32.51 -17.61 16.16
CA ASP A 149 31.28 -17.28 16.86
C ASP A 149 30.93 -15.80 16.80
N TYR A 150 29.94 -15.45 16.02
CA TYR A 150 29.18 -14.23 16.25
C TYR A 150 28.06 -14.62 17.23
N GLY A 151 28.36 -14.41 18.51
CA GLY A 151 27.34 -14.46 19.55
C GLY A 151 26.26 -13.43 19.23
N PHE A 152 25.09 -13.91 18.86
CA PHE A 152 23.89 -13.10 18.85
C PHE A 152 23.49 -12.87 20.31
N SER A 153 23.82 -11.69 20.81
CA SER A 153 23.24 -11.16 22.06
C SER A 153 21.73 -10.98 21.83
N SER A 154 20.96 -11.61 22.69
CA SER A 154 19.49 -11.66 22.64
C SER A 154 18.79 -10.39 23.15
N ASP A 155 19.43 -9.22 23.09
CA ASP A 155 18.91 -8.00 23.69
C ASP A 155 18.63 -6.90 22.67
N HIS A 156 17.74 -7.17 21.72
CA HIS A 156 17.07 -6.07 20.99
C HIS A 156 15.59 -6.39 20.86
N VAL A 157 14.83 -5.84 21.80
CA VAL A 157 13.39 -5.66 21.73
C VAL A 157 13.12 -4.58 20.69
N TRP A 158 12.46 -4.94 19.60
CA TRP A 158 11.89 -3.98 18.66
C TRP A 158 10.47 -3.66 19.08
N MET A 159 10.26 -2.41 19.55
CA MET A 159 8.93 -1.81 19.68
C MET A 159 8.47 -1.21 18.35
#